data_76cb95df035a2d081050ea3843437027
#
_entry.id   76cb95df035a2d081050ea3843437027
#
_cell.length_a   1.000
_cell.length_b   1.000
_cell.length_c   1.000
_cell.angle_alpha   90.00
_cell.angle_beta   90.00
_cell.angle_gamma   90.00
#
_symmetry.space_group_name_H-M   'P 1'
#
loop_
_entity.id
_entity.type
_entity.pdbx_description
1 polymer ?
#
loop_
_entity_poly.entity_id
_entity_poly.type
_entity_poly.pdbx_seq_one_letter_code
_entity_poly.pdbx_strand_id
1 'polypeptide(L)'
;TLRSRGLGDVYKRQRYWNNKIKNYIKNCEDGTDGIREKNFNMRWVGSLVADASRIFERGGIFLYPEDKREKNKSGRLRLTYEANPISFLISQAGGKATNGSIDILNVEVNEIHQRVPFIFGSEEEVDIFLNTE
;
A
#
# COMPACT_ATOMS: atom_id res chain seq x y z
N THR A 1 -5.71 24.75 -12.06
CA THR A 1 -5.15 23.61 -12.78
C THR A 1 -5.16 22.39 -11.89
N LEU A 2 -6.05 21.45 -12.17
CA LEU A 2 -5.98 20.10 -11.62
C LEU A 2 -4.74 19.41 -12.18
N ARG A 3 -3.60 19.71 -11.59
CA ARG A 3 -2.41 18.93 -11.87
C ARG A 3 -2.66 17.53 -11.36
N SER A 4 -2.48 16.54 -12.19
CA SER A 4 -2.42 15.15 -11.81
C SER A 4 -1.37 15.00 -10.69
N ARG A 5 -1.82 15.06 -9.46
CA ARG A 5 -0.95 14.85 -8.29
C ARG A 5 -0.49 13.39 -8.17
N GLY A 6 -1.19 12.49 -8.89
CA GLY A 6 -1.00 11.06 -8.76
C GLY A 6 0.41 10.60 -9.13
N LEU A 7 0.74 10.59 -10.40
CA LEU A 7 2.02 10.05 -10.89
C LEU A 7 3.23 10.86 -10.40
N GLY A 8 3.14 12.20 -10.39
CA GLY A 8 4.23 13.05 -9.90
C GLY A 8 4.57 12.81 -8.43
N ASP A 9 3.58 12.54 -7.58
CA ASP A 9 3.81 12.23 -6.16
C ASP A 9 4.41 10.83 -5.99
N VAL A 10 4.03 9.86 -6.81
CA VAL A 10 4.62 8.52 -6.79
C VAL A 10 6.10 8.60 -7.15
N TYR A 11 6.47 9.22 -8.26
CA TYR A 11 7.88 9.35 -8.69
C TYR A 11 8.76 10.12 -7.67
N LYS A 12 8.22 11.16 -7.04
CA LYS A 12 8.93 11.89 -5.98
C LYS A 12 9.34 11.02 -4.80
N ARG A 13 8.57 9.99 -4.50
CA ARG A 13 8.72 9.15 -3.30
C ARG A 13 9.52 7.88 -3.55
N GLN A 14 9.49 7.34 -4.77
CA GLN A 14 10.12 6.05 -5.11
C GLN A 14 11.58 5.96 -4.68
N ARG A 15 12.36 7.02 -4.84
CA ARG A 15 13.76 7.04 -4.44
C ARG A 15 13.99 6.87 -2.94
N TYR A 16 12.98 7.13 -2.12
CA TYR A 16 13.04 7.01 -0.66
C TYR A 16 12.49 5.71 -0.13
N TRP A 17 11.89 4.89 -0.97
CA TRP A 17 11.37 3.59 -0.57
C TRP A 17 12.49 2.66 -0.13
N ASN A 18 12.18 1.72 0.78
CA ASN A 18 13.10 0.64 1.14
C ASN A 18 13.25 -0.36 -0.02
N ASN A 19 14.21 -1.25 0.10
CA ASN A 19 14.52 -2.22 -0.96
C ASN A 19 13.37 -3.18 -1.23
N LYS A 20 12.68 -3.63 -0.20
CA LYS A 20 11.51 -4.51 -0.32
C LYS A 20 10.44 -3.95 -1.25
N ILE A 21 10.07 -2.68 -1.02
CA ILE A 21 9.08 -1.98 -1.86
C ILE A 21 9.58 -1.86 -3.29
N LYS A 22 10.85 -1.47 -3.47
CA LYS A 22 11.46 -1.32 -4.79
C LYS A 22 11.49 -2.65 -5.55
N ASN A 23 11.86 -3.72 -4.89
CA ASN A 23 11.92 -5.05 -5.50
C ASN A 23 10.54 -5.57 -5.88
N TYR A 24 9.55 -5.39 -5.01
CA TYR A 24 8.17 -5.73 -5.33
C TYR A 24 7.66 -4.97 -6.56
N ILE A 25 7.85 -3.65 -6.61
CA ILE A 25 7.42 -2.83 -7.76
C ILE A 25 8.16 -3.23 -9.02
N LYS A 26 9.48 -3.46 -8.94
CA LYS A 26 10.27 -3.94 -10.08
C LYS A 26 9.73 -5.27 -10.62
N ASN A 27 9.41 -6.21 -9.75
CA ASN A 27 8.82 -7.49 -10.16
C ASN A 27 7.47 -7.30 -10.87
N CYS A 28 6.68 -6.32 -10.47
CA CYS A 28 5.44 -5.96 -11.16
C CYS A 28 5.71 -5.28 -12.53
N GLU A 29 6.73 -4.42 -12.60
CA GLU A 29 7.12 -3.73 -13.85
C GLU A 29 7.68 -4.70 -14.91
N ASP A 30 8.40 -5.72 -14.48
CA ASP A 30 8.95 -6.76 -15.38
C ASP A 30 7.84 -7.57 -16.12
N GLY A 31 6.62 -7.52 -15.62
CA GLY A 31 5.44 -8.07 -16.28
C GLY A 31 5.54 -9.57 -16.57
N THR A 32 5.10 -9.95 -17.77
CA THR A 32 5.15 -11.35 -18.24
C THR A 32 6.56 -11.89 -18.41
N ASP A 33 7.56 -11.02 -18.56
CA ASP A 33 8.96 -11.40 -18.75
C ASP A 33 9.70 -11.60 -17.40
N GLY A 34 9.05 -11.25 -16.29
CA GLY A 34 9.60 -11.36 -14.95
C GLY A 34 9.07 -12.57 -14.16
N ILE A 35 9.48 -12.64 -12.89
CA ILE A 35 9.13 -13.74 -11.99
C ILE A 35 7.62 -13.85 -11.67
N ARG A 36 6.86 -12.79 -11.92
CA ARG A 36 5.43 -12.75 -11.70
C ARG A 36 4.61 -13.30 -12.88
N GLU A 37 5.22 -13.40 -14.06
CA GLU A 37 4.66 -13.96 -15.30
C GLU A 37 3.27 -13.38 -15.67
N LYS A 38 2.98 -12.15 -15.24
CA LYS A 38 1.75 -11.43 -15.58
C LYS A 38 1.95 -9.92 -15.59
N ASN A 39 1.13 -9.23 -16.37
CA ASN A 39 1.15 -7.77 -16.46
C ASN A 39 0.30 -7.13 -15.36
N PHE A 40 0.79 -6.02 -14.86
CA PHE A 40 0.13 -5.22 -13.83
C PHE A 40 -0.16 -3.81 -14.35
N ASN A 41 -1.24 -3.22 -13.86
CA ASN A 41 -1.55 -1.82 -14.08
C ASN A 41 -1.26 -1.02 -12.81
N MET A 42 -0.54 0.10 -12.95
CA MET A 42 -0.42 1.06 -11.86
C MET A 42 -1.54 2.10 -11.99
N ARG A 43 -2.29 2.29 -10.91
CA ARG A 43 -3.33 3.31 -10.82
C ARG A 43 -3.20 4.04 -9.50
N TRP A 44 -3.41 5.34 -9.54
CA TRP A 44 -3.35 6.20 -8.37
C TRP A 44 -4.34 7.35 -8.52
N VAL A 45 -5.34 7.39 -7.67
CA VAL A 45 -6.33 8.48 -7.63
C VAL A 45 -5.90 9.56 -6.65
N GLY A 46 -5.27 9.16 -5.55
CA GLY A 46 -4.88 10.06 -4.47
C GLY A 46 -6.00 10.27 -3.44
N SER A 47 -7.06 9.49 -3.53
CA SER A 47 -8.13 9.39 -2.54
C SER A 47 -8.17 7.96 -2.01
N LEU A 48 -7.98 7.77 -0.70
CA LEU A 48 -7.96 6.44 -0.09
C LEU A 48 -9.25 5.67 -0.36
N VAL A 49 -10.40 6.30 -0.22
CA VAL A 49 -11.71 5.67 -0.43
C VAL A 49 -11.88 5.24 -1.89
N ALA A 50 -11.51 6.07 -2.84
CA ALA A 50 -11.61 5.76 -4.26
C ALA A 50 -10.67 4.62 -4.67
N ASP A 51 -9.44 4.63 -4.19
CA ASP A 51 -8.48 3.55 -4.42
C ASP A 51 -8.92 2.24 -3.76
N ALA A 52 -9.39 2.30 -2.52
CA ALA A 52 -9.94 1.15 -1.80
C ALA A 52 -11.15 0.56 -2.52
N SER A 53 -12.10 1.37 -2.95
CA SER A 53 -13.29 0.93 -3.69
C SER A 53 -12.93 0.13 -4.93
N ARG A 54 -11.94 0.59 -5.70
CA ARG A 54 -11.45 -0.14 -6.87
C ARG A 54 -10.84 -1.50 -6.50
N ILE A 55 -10.08 -1.56 -5.43
CA ILE A 55 -9.46 -2.81 -4.95
C ILE A 55 -10.50 -3.79 -4.44
N PHE A 56 -11.51 -3.31 -3.72
CA PHE A 56 -12.64 -4.15 -3.30
C PHE A 56 -13.36 -4.79 -4.49
N GLU A 57 -13.51 -4.05 -5.58
CA GLU A 57 -14.24 -4.50 -6.77
C GLU A 57 -13.39 -5.40 -7.68
N ARG A 58 -12.13 -5.03 -7.88
CA ARG A 58 -11.27 -5.65 -8.92
C ARG A 58 -10.09 -6.45 -8.37
N GLY A 59 -9.84 -6.39 -7.09
CA GLY A 59 -8.62 -6.93 -6.49
C GLY A 59 -7.40 -6.06 -6.77
N GLY A 60 -6.25 -6.57 -6.36
CA GLY A 60 -4.96 -5.89 -6.47
C GLY A 60 -4.40 -5.48 -5.12
N ILE A 61 -3.48 -4.55 -5.12
CA ILE A 61 -2.81 -4.07 -3.91
C ILE A 61 -2.72 -2.54 -3.90
N PHE A 62 -2.94 -1.97 -2.74
CA PHE A 62 -2.69 -0.56 -2.44
C PHE A 62 -1.41 -0.46 -1.60
N LEU A 63 -0.50 0.42 -2.00
CA LEU A 63 0.77 0.61 -1.32
C LEU A 63 0.91 2.07 -0.89
N TYR A 64 0.95 2.29 0.41
CA TYR A 64 1.35 3.57 1.00
C TYR A 64 2.38 3.31 2.10
N PRO A 65 3.62 2.92 1.72
CA PRO A 65 4.64 2.53 2.68
C PRO A 65 5.24 3.73 3.41
N GLU A 66 5.99 3.42 4.46
CA GLU A 66 6.95 4.37 5.00
C GLU A 66 8.02 4.70 3.96
N ASP A 67 8.72 5.80 4.16
CA ASP A 67 9.90 6.12 3.38
C ASP A 67 11.05 6.59 4.31
N LYS A 68 12.25 6.64 3.77
CA LYS A 68 13.48 6.92 4.54
C LYS A 68 13.56 8.35 5.11
N ARG A 69 12.65 9.24 4.75
CA ARG A 69 12.63 10.60 5.27
C ARG A 69 12.06 10.62 6.69
N GLU A 70 12.69 11.37 7.59
CA GLU A 70 12.27 11.47 9.00
C GLU A 70 10.77 11.73 9.18
N LYS A 71 10.22 12.66 8.40
CA LYS A 71 8.80 13.03 8.46
C LYS A 71 7.82 11.92 8.05
N ASN A 72 8.30 10.85 7.43
CA ASN A 72 7.49 9.77 6.88
C ASN A 72 7.86 8.38 7.43
N LYS A 73 8.77 8.31 8.39
CA LYS A 73 9.18 7.04 9.01
C LYS A 73 8.01 6.27 9.64
N SER A 74 7.04 7.01 10.16
CA SER A 74 5.83 6.42 10.76
C SER A 74 4.70 6.21 9.74
N GLY A 75 4.96 6.40 8.44
CA GLY A 75 3.92 6.42 7.43
C GLY A 75 3.17 7.75 7.36
N ARG A 76 2.07 7.81 6.62
CA ARG A 76 1.31 9.05 6.40
C ARG A 76 -0.17 8.94 6.69
N LEU A 77 -0.74 7.76 6.54
CA LEU A 77 -2.15 7.53 6.84
C LEU A 77 -2.35 7.34 8.34
N ARG A 78 -3.52 7.71 8.83
CA ARG A 78 -3.86 7.62 10.25
C ARG A 78 -4.41 6.24 10.56
N LEU A 79 -3.92 5.66 11.66
CA LEU A 79 -4.28 4.31 12.06
C LEU A 79 -5.77 4.21 12.41
N THR A 80 -6.26 5.09 13.28
CA THR A 80 -7.58 4.95 13.91
C THR A 80 -8.73 5.15 12.94
N TYR A 81 -8.66 6.16 12.07
CA TYR A 81 -9.81 6.56 11.26
C TYR A 81 -9.61 6.44 9.74
N GLU A 82 -8.45 5.97 9.29
CA GLU A 82 -8.18 5.65 7.90
C GLU A 82 -7.81 4.17 7.74
N ALA A 83 -6.70 3.71 8.34
CA ALA A 83 -6.21 2.36 8.17
C ALA A 83 -7.08 1.29 8.83
N ASN A 84 -7.48 1.46 10.07
CA ASN A 84 -8.31 0.47 10.78
C ASN A 84 -9.66 0.22 10.12
N PRO A 85 -10.47 1.24 9.75
CA PRO A 85 -11.74 1.00 9.06
C PRO A 85 -11.58 0.24 7.74
N ILE A 86 -10.63 0.63 6.91
CA ILE A 86 -10.37 -0.05 5.64
C ILE A 86 -9.85 -1.47 5.87
N SER A 87 -8.97 -1.67 6.86
CA SER A 87 -8.44 -3.00 7.19
C SER A 87 -9.53 -3.95 7.66
N PHE A 88 -10.46 -3.46 8.47
CA PHE A 88 -11.61 -4.25 8.89
C PHE A 88 -12.46 -4.69 7.69
N LEU A 89 -12.79 -3.76 6.81
CA LEU A 89 -13.59 -4.07 5.62
C LEU A 89 -12.88 -5.03 4.68
N ILE A 90 -11.59 -4.82 4.39
CA ILE A 90 -10.85 -5.70 3.48
C ILE A 90 -10.69 -7.11 4.06
N SER A 91 -10.51 -7.24 5.36
CA SER A 91 -10.45 -8.54 6.05
C SER A 91 -11.78 -9.30 5.93
N GLN A 92 -12.90 -8.62 6.08
CA GLN A 92 -14.23 -9.21 5.90
C GLN A 92 -14.49 -9.62 4.44
N ALA A 93 -13.88 -8.93 3.49
CA ALA A 93 -13.97 -9.25 2.06
C ALA A 93 -12.99 -10.35 1.60
N GLY A 94 -12.20 -10.93 2.52
CA GLY A 94 -11.22 -11.98 2.20
C GLY A 94 -9.86 -11.46 1.76
N GLY A 95 -9.58 -10.18 1.95
CA GLY A 95 -8.29 -9.58 1.70
C GLY A 95 -7.43 -9.45 2.96
N LYS A 96 -6.30 -8.77 2.83
CA LYS A 96 -5.33 -8.53 3.90
C LYS A 96 -4.91 -7.07 3.99
N ALA A 97 -4.53 -6.63 5.19
CA ALA A 97 -3.97 -5.30 5.43
C ALA A 97 -2.81 -5.38 6.41
N THR A 98 -1.72 -4.68 6.12
CA THR A 98 -0.49 -4.72 6.91
C THR A 98 0.19 -3.35 6.95
N ASN A 99 1.03 -3.13 7.95
CA ASN A 99 1.97 -2.02 7.98
C ASN A 99 3.32 -2.35 7.31
N GLY A 100 3.43 -3.54 6.74
CA GLY A 100 4.66 -4.09 6.18
C GLY A 100 5.32 -5.16 7.05
N SER A 101 4.90 -5.31 8.31
CA SER A 101 5.43 -6.29 9.26
C SER A 101 4.34 -7.10 9.95
N ILE A 102 3.28 -6.44 10.43
CA ILE A 102 2.15 -7.08 11.13
C ILE A 102 0.83 -6.62 10.53
N ASP A 103 -0.24 -7.35 10.83
CA ASP A 103 -1.60 -6.94 10.47
C ASP A 103 -1.95 -5.59 11.11
N ILE A 104 -2.60 -4.71 10.34
CA ILE A 104 -2.99 -3.38 10.81
C ILE A 104 -3.88 -3.44 12.05
N LEU A 105 -4.81 -4.39 12.11
CA LEU A 105 -5.72 -4.53 13.25
C LEU A 105 -5.01 -4.94 14.54
N ASN A 106 -3.78 -5.43 14.45
CA ASN A 106 -2.92 -5.78 15.59
C ASN A 106 -1.97 -4.65 16.01
N VAL A 107 -1.94 -3.54 15.27
CA VAL A 107 -1.12 -2.38 15.64
C VAL A 107 -1.73 -1.68 16.85
N GLU A 108 -0.93 -1.50 17.90
CA GLU A 108 -1.36 -0.83 19.11
C GLU A 108 -1.66 0.65 18.85
N VAL A 109 -2.80 1.12 19.35
CA VAL A 109 -3.22 2.52 19.22
C VAL A 109 -2.73 3.29 20.46
N ASN A 110 -1.76 4.18 20.26
CA ASN A 110 -1.17 4.99 21.32
C ASN A 110 -1.71 6.43 21.34
N GLU A 111 -2.14 6.92 20.20
CA GLU A 111 -2.72 8.27 20.08
C GLU A 111 -3.74 8.33 18.94
N ILE A 112 -4.66 9.30 19.00
CA ILE A 112 -5.78 9.41 18.04
C ILE A 112 -5.32 9.70 16.62
N HIS A 113 -4.26 10.47 16.44
CA HIS A 113 -3.71 10.84 15.13
C HIS A 113 -2.47 10.02 14.74
N GLN A 114 -2.23 8.91 15.42
CA GLN A 114 -1.13 7.99 15.11
C GLN A 114 -1.12 7.63 13.63
N ARG A 115 0.04 7.73 13.02
CA ARG A 115 0.26 7.38 11.62
C ARG A 115 0.83 5.98 11.49
N VAL A 116 0.59 5.38 10.34
CA VAL A 116 1.03 4.01 10.03
C VAL A 116 1.32 3.88 8.54
N PRO A 117 2.33 3.10 8.14
CA PRO A 117 2.44 2.61 6.78
C PRO A 117 1.25 1.72 6.47
N PHE A 118 0.71 1.80 5.26
CA PHE A 118 -0.53 1.09 4.95
C PHE A 118 -0.46 0.39 3.60
N ILE A 119 -0.55 -0.93 3.66
CA ILE A 119 -0.57 -1.82 2.50
C ILE A 119 -1.78 -2.73 2.66
N PHE A 120 -2.65 -2.78 1.67
CA PHE A 120 -3.80 -3.67 1.72
C PHE A 120 -4.22 -4.12 0.31
N GLY A 121 -4.95 -5.21 0.25
CA GLY A 121 -5.48 -5.69 -1.01
C GLY A 121 -5.88 -7.17 -0.97
N SER A 122 -5.80 -7.80 -2.12
CA SER A 122 -6.01 -9.24 -2.24
C SER A 122 -4.99 -9.99 -1.39
N GLU A 123 -5.45 -11.01 -0.66
CA GLU A 123 -4.60 -11.76 0.28
C GLU A 123 -3.33 -12.27 -0.39
N GLU A 124 -3.48 -12.89 -1.56
CA GLU A 124 -2.34 -13.42 -2.34
C GLU A 124 -1.30 -12.34 -2.68
N GLU A 125 -1.73 -11.16 -3.12
CA GLU A 125 -0.83 -10.07 -3.46
C GLU A 125 -0.10 -9.49 -2.24
N VAL A 126 -0.80 -9.36 -1.12
CA VAL A 126 -0.19 -8.91 0.14
C VAL A 126 0.83 -9.94 0.65
N ASP A 127 0.53 -11.23 0.54
CA ASP A 127 1.45 -12.30 0.93
C ASP A 127 2.71 -12.32 0.05
N ILE A 128 2.57 -12.15 -1.26
CA ILE A 128 3.71 -12.01 -2.16
C ILE A 128 4.56 -10.79 -1.79
N PHE A 129 3.92 -9.66 -1.50
CA PHE A 129 4.63 -8.46 -1.03
C PHE A 129 5.40 -8.73 0.27
N LEU A 130 4.78 -9.38 1.26
CA LEU A 130 5.41 -9.69 2.55
C LEU A 130 6.60 -10.62 2.41
N ASN A 131 6.56 -11.55 1.44
CA ASN A 131 7.62 -12.52 1.16
C ASN A 131 8.71 -11.99 0.19
N THR A 132 8.56 -10.79 -0.35
CA THR A 132 9.60 -10.15 -1.17
C THR A 132 10.75 -9.65 -0.27
N GLU A 133 11.98 -9.92 -0.65
CA GLU A 133 13.20 -9.46 0.04
C GLU A 133 13.67 -8.06 -0.39
#